data_f90c294d9f5e4a513a487e4eb1a23092
#
_entry.id   f90c294d9f5e4a513a487e4eb1a23092
#
_cell.length_a   1.000
_cell.length_b   1.000
_cell.length_c   1.000
_cell.angle_alpha   90.00
_cell.angle_beta   90.00
_cell.angle_gamma   90.00
#
_symmetry.space_group_name_H-M   'P 1'
#
loop_
_entity.id
_entity.type
_entity.pdbx_description
1 polymer ?
#
loop_
_entity_poly.entity_id
_entity_poly.type
_entity_poly.pdbx_seq_one_letter_code
_entity_poly.pdbx_strand_id
1 'polypeptide(L)'
;METKLERIASKSANTKRPEFTSLYHLINKELLMQCHKEADGNKAVGIDEITKREYSENLEGNIENLVDRLKRKSYKPMPSLRVYIPKSNGKMRPLGIACYEDKIVQLALKKILEAIYEPKFLNCMHGFRANRRCHTAVKELYDRINIGKITRVVDADIKGFFDHMKHEWILKFLNYYIKDKNILRLVKKYLKAGIIDNGQLVKSDEGTAQGNIISPVLANIYMHNVLTLWFQYIIAKECKGECFLVVYADDFIAGFQYPWEAERFYEQLRSRMAKFGLELEENKSRIVESGRYLASLKAKRGEST
;
A
#
# COMPACT_ATOMS: atom_id res chain seq x y z
N MET A 1 8.30 -23.56 -4.84
CA MET A 1 7.67 -22.48 -4.00
C MET A 1 6.64 -21.68 -4.79
N GLU A 2 6.94 -21.36 -6.04
CA GLU A 2 6.03 -20.63 -6.95
C GLU A 2 4.63 -21.26 -7.01
N THR A 3 4.56 -22.59 -7.22
CA THR A 3 3.30 -23.34 -7.25
C THR A 3 2.45 -23.22 -5.97
N LYS A 4 3.05 -23.02 -4.78
CA LYS A 4 2.28 -22.83 -3.53
C LYS A 4 1.66 -21.43 -3.45
N LEU A 5 2.39 -20.39 -3.84
CA LEU A 5 1.87 -19.02 -3.90
C LEU A 5 0.80 -18.88 -4.99
N GLU A 6 0.97 -19.53 -6.14
CA GLU A 6 -0.06 -19.58 -7.19
C GLU A 6 -1.37 -20.24 -6.72
N ARG A 7 -1.29 -21.33 -5.94
CA ARG A 7 -2.48 -21.94 -5.32
C ARG A 7 -3.19 -21.00 -4.34
N ILE A 8 -2.43 -20.21 -3.57
CA ILE A 8 -2.99 -19.18 -2.68
C ILE A 8 -3.70 -18.12 -3.51
N ALA A 9 -3.06 -17.62 -4.57
CA ALA A 9 -3.62 -16.61 -5.45
C ALA A 9 -4.90 -17.13 -6.14
N SER A 10 -4.88 -18.36 -6.64
CA SER A 10 -6.06 -19.01 -7.25
C SER A 10 -7.20 -19.18 -6.24
N LYS A 11 -6.92 -19.68 -5.03
CA LYS A 11 -7.93 -19.76 -3.97
C LYS A 11 -8.48 -18.38 -3.63
N SER A 12 -7.61 -17.37 -3.55
CA SER A 12 -8.04 -16.00 -3.29
C SER A 12 -8.94 -15.48 -4.41
N ALA A 13 -8.57 -15.65 -5.68
CA ALA A 13 -9.35 -15.19 -6.82
C ALA A 13 -10.75 -15.83 -6.85
N ASN A 14 -10.82 -17.14 -6.64
CA ASN A 14 -12.03 -17.94 -6.85
C ASN A 14 -12.97 -18.02 -5.62
N THR A 15 -12.57 -17.49 -4.47
CA THR A 15 -13.37 -17.52 -3.24
C THR A 15 -13.70 -16.11 -2.80
N LYS A 16 -14.98 -15.79 -2.62
CA LYS A 16 -15.42 -14.45 -2.19
C LYS A 16 -14.77 -14.02 -0.86
N ARG A 17 -14.71 -14.93 0.11
CA ARG A 17 -14.12 -14.71 1.43
C ARG A 17 -13.19 -15.87 1.81
N PRO A 18 -11.99 -15.95 1.21
CA PRO A 18 -11.05 -17.01 1.53
C PRO A 18 -10.50 -16.83 2.94
N GLU A 19 -10.29 -17.94 3.64
CA GLU A 19 -9.57 -17.94 4.92
C GLU A 19 -8.28 -18.75 4.79
N PHE A 20 -7.19 -18.14 5.25
CA PHE A 20 -5.86 -18.73 5.22
C PHE A 20 -5.36 -18.94 6.68
N THR A 21 -5.37 -20.18 7.12
CA THR A 21 -5.04 -20.57 8.50
C THR A 21 -3.58 -21.00 8.69
N SER A 22 -2.89 -21.35 7.60
CA SER A 22 -1.53 -21.91 7.65
C SER A 22 -0.70 -21.33 6.51
N LEU A 23 0.05 -20.28 6.80
CA LEU A 23 0.90 -19.54 5.85
C LEU A 23 2.35 -19.43 6.34
N TYR A 24 2.55 -19.43 7.66
CA TYR A 24 3.85 -19.13 8.26
C TYR A 24 4.94 -20.13 7.85
N HIS A 25 4.58 -21.40 7.64
CA HIS A 25 5.49 -22.45 7.17
C HIS A 25 6.04 -22.20 5.75
N LEU A 26 5.43 -21.29 5.00
CA LEU A 26 5.92 -20.89 3.67
C LEU A 26 7.20 -20.05 3.77
N ILE A 27 7.43 -19.37 4.91
CA ILE A 27 8.69 -18.66 5.15
C ILE A 27 9.72 -19.70 5.60
N ASN A 28 10.25 -20.42 4.63
CA ASN A 28 11.21 -21.52 4.81
C ASN A 28 12.52 -21.23 4.07
N LYS A 29 13.52 -22.13 4.20
CA LYS A 29 14.85 -22.00 3.57
C LYS A 29 14.73 -21.70 2.06
N GLU A 30 13.87 -22.42 1.35
CA GLU A 30 13.69 -22.28 -0.10
C GLU A 30 13.19 -20.87 -0.49
N LEU A 31 12.13 -20.36 0.17
CA LEU A 31 11.60 -19.03 -0.11
C LEU A 31 12.60 -17.93 0.27
N LEU A 32 13.30 -18.06 1.40
CA LEU A 32 14.28 -17.06 1.85
C LEU A 32 15.51 -17.03 0.92
N MET A 33 15.98 -18.16 0.43
CA MET A 33 17.04 -18.25 -0.59
C MET A 33 16.61 -17.60 -1.90
N GLN A 34 15.35 -17.81 -2.32
CA GLN A 34 14.80 -17.13 -3.48
C GLN A 34 14.74 -15.61 -3.27
N CYS A 35 14.26 -15.17 -2.11
CA CYS A 35 14.22 -13.74 -1.76
C CYS A 35 15.61 -13.11 -1.73
N HIS A 36 16.63 -13.84 -1.23
CA HIS A 36 18.01 -13.38 -1.28
C HIS A 36 18.49 -13.18 -2.73
N LYS A 37 18.20 -14.12 -3.65
CA LYS A 37 18.57 -13.96 -5.06
C LYS A 37 17.93 -12.73 -5.70
N GLU A 38 16.66 -12.48 -5.40
CA GLU A 38 15.88 -11.35 -5.96
C GLU A 38 16.20 -9.99 -5.30
N ALA A 39 16.74 -10.00 -4.09
CA ALA A 39 17.07 -8.76 -3.38
C ALA A 39 18.16 -7.98 -4.13
N ASP A 40 17.92 -6.67 -4.31
CA ASP A 40 18.90 -5.77 -4.92
C ASP A 40 20.08 -5.55 -3.96
N GLY A 41 21.29 -5.89 -4.39
CA GLY A 41 22.52 -5.75 -3.61
C GLY A 41 23.03 -4.31 -3.49
N ASN A 42 22.55 -3.38 -4.33
CA ASN A 42 22.99 -1.98 -4.34
C ASN A 42 22.17 -1.07 -3.40
N LYS A 43 21.21 -1.64 -2.67
CA LYS A 43 20.39 -0.86 -1.73
C LYS A 43 21.16 -0.56 -0.45
N ALA A 44 20.91 0.64 0.09
CA ALA A 44 21.50 1.10 1.35
C ALA A 44 21.36 0.06 2.48
N VAL A 45 22.35 -0.02 3.34
CA VAL A 45 22.42 -0.94 4.49
C VAL A 45 21.60 -0.41 5.67
N GLY A 46 21.14 -1.32 6.55
CA GLY A 46 20.47 -0.99 7.79
C GLY A 46 21.45 -0.56 8.89
N ILE A 47 20.95 -0.55 10.14
CA ILE A 47 21.74 -0.17 11.31
C ILE A 47 22.85 -1.17 11.66
N ASP A 48 22.78 -2.38 11.11
CA ASP A 48 23.78 -3.44 11.25
C ASP A 48 24.93 -3.32 10.24
N GLU A 49 24.82 -2.36 9.31
CA GLU A 49 25.78 -2.10 8.24
C GLU A 49 26.08 -3.29 7.31
N ILE A 50 25.33 -4.40 7.45
CA ILE A 50 25.53 -5.62 6.67
C ILE A 50 25.02 -5.43 5.24
N THR A 51 25.93 -5.62 4.28
CA THR A 51 25.62 -5.63 2.83
C THR A 51 25.13 -7.02 2.38
N LYS A 52 24.52 -7.07 1.19
CA LYS A 52 24.20 -8.36 0.55
C LYS A 52 25.43 -9.23 0.36
N ARG A 53 26.57 -8.65 -0.01
CA ARG A 53 27.83 -9.36 -0.25
C ARG A 53 28.31 -10.04 1.02
N GLU A 54 28.44 -9.33 2.11
CA GLU A 54 28.87 -9.86 3.41
C GLU A 54 27.92 -10.95 3.94
N TYR A 55 26.59 -10.71 3.82
CA TYR A 55 25.62 -11.75 4.17
C TYR A 55 25.77 -13.02 3.32
N SER A 56 26.20 -12.87 2.07
CA SER A 56 26.42 -14.00 1.14
C SER A 56 27.66 -14.83 1.44
N GLU A 57 28.63 -14.32 2.19
CA GLU A 57 29.87 -15.06 2.54
C GLU A 57 29.58 -16.32 3.35
N ASN A 58 28.53 -16.30 4.18
CA ASN A 58 28.03 -17.50 4.88
C ASN A 58 26.51 -17.66 4.67
N LEU A 59 26.07 -17.59 3.43
CA LEU A 59 24.65 -17.53 3.09
C LEU A 59 23.85 -18.70 3.66
N GLU A 60 24.37 -19.92 3.51
CA GLU A 60 23.66 -21.13 3.95
C GLU A 60 23.49 -21.16 5.46
N GLY A 61 24.54 -20.90 6.22
CA GLY A 61 24.50 -20.82 7.68
C GLY A 61 23.60 -19.67 8.18
N ASN A 62 23.66 -18.51 7.54
CA ASN A 62 22.82 -17.36 7.88
C ASN A 62 21.33 -17.67 7.67
N ILE A 63 20.97 -18.26 6.53
CA ILE A 63 19.58 -18.64 6.23
C ILE A 63 19.09 -19.75 7.14
N GLU A 64 19.90 -20.76 7.46
CA GLU A 64 19.53 -21.83 8.40
C GLU A 64 19.27 -21.27 9.81
N ASN A 65 20.16 -20.43 10.31
CA ASN A 65 19.96 -19.73 11.58
C ASN A 65 18.69 -18.89 11.58
N LEU A 66 18.44 -18.14 10.51
CA LEU A 66 17.22 -17.35 10.36
C LEU A 66 15.95 -18.23 10.39
N VAL A 67 15.94 -19.33 9.64
CA VAL A 67 14.84 -20.30 9.62
C VAL A 67 14.58 -20.86 11.02
N ASP A 68 15.62 -21.22 11.77
CA ASP A 68 15.50 -21.74 13.13
C ASP A 68 14.92 -20.69 14.08
N ARG A 69 15.38 -19.45 14.02
CA ARG A 69 14.80 -18.34 14.81
C ARG A 69 13.33 -18.07 14.45
N LEU A 70 12.97 -18.18 13.18
CA LEU A 70 11.59 -18.06 12.72
C LEU A 70 10.74 -19.21 13.28
N LYS A 71 11.18 -20.49 13.14
CA LYS A 71 10.49 -21.67 13.65
C LYS A 71 10.26 -21.60 15.17
N ARG A 72 11.29 -21.23 15.92
CA ARG A 72 11.22 -21.03 17.39
C ARG A 72 10.46 -19.77 17.79
N LYS A 73 10.02 -18.93 16.82
CA LYS A 73 9.35 -17.64 17.05
C LYS A 73 10.20 -16.62 17.82
N SER A 74 11.49 -16.85 17.93
CA SER A 74 12.48 -15.99 18.58
C SER A 74 12.96 -14.84 17.67
N TYR A 75 12.75 -14.95 16.35
CA TYR A 75 13.10 -13.87 15.42
C TYR A 75 12.45 -12.55 15.82
N LYS A 76 13.27 -11.49 15.85
CA LYS A 76 12.87 -10.10 16.13
C LYS A 76 13.47 -9.22 15.05
N PRO A 77 12.66 -8.46 14.29
CA PRO A 77 13.21 -7.50 13.35
C PRO A 77 13.95 -6.38 14.08
N MET A 78 15.01 -5.88 13.47
CA MET A 78 15.74 -4.71 13.93
C MET A 78 14.97 -3.43 13.59
N PRO A 79 15.16 -2.32 14.34
CA PRO A 79 14.64 -1.03 13.95
C PRO A 79 15.20 -0.60 12.59
N SER A 80 14.39 0.11 11.78
CA SER A 80 14.87 0.68 10.54
C SER A 80 15.72 1.93 10.80
N LEU A 81 16.78 2.15 10.03
CA LEU A 81 17.58 3.35 10.06
C LEU A 81 16.86 4.48 9.31
N ARG A 82 16.66 5.63 9.95
CA ARG A 82 16.07 6.82 9.32
C ARG A 82 17.11 7.53 8.46
N VAL A 83 16.75 7.78 7.20
CA VAL A 83 17.53 8.61 6.28
C VAL A 83 16.60 9.61 5.63
N TYR A 84 17.08 10.83 5.37
CA TYR A 84 16.30 11.89 4.77
C TYR A 84 16.76 12.16 3.34
N ILE A 85 15.83 12.10 2.40
CA ILE A 85 16.08 12.39 0.97
C ILE A 85 15.37 13.69 0.58
N PRO A 86 16.03 14.64 -0.08
CA PRO A 86 15.40 15.89 -0.51
C PRO A 86 14.32 15.62 -1.56
N LYS A 87 13.17 16.31 -1.42
CA LYS A 87 12.10 16.38 -2.43
C LYS A 87 12.36 17.57 -3.36
N SER A 88 11.72 17.56 -4.54
CA SER A 88 11.80 18.69 -5.52
C SER A 88 11.34 20.04 -4.96
N ASN A 89 10.48 20.03 -3.92
CA ASN A 89 10.00 21.24 -3.24
C ASN A 89 10.85 21.68 -2.05
N GLY A 90 12.06 21.16 -1.87
CA GLY A 90 12.97 21.48 -0.78
C GLY A 90 12.66 20.79 0.57
N LYS A 91 11.52 20.14 0.71
CA LYS A 91 11.20 19.36 1.93
C LYS A 91 11.96 18.04 1.91
N MET A 92 12.24 17.49 3.08
CA MET A 92 12.88 16.18 3.23
C MET A 92 11.84 15.06 3.26
N ARG A 93 12.15 13.94 2.58
CA ARG A 93 11.36 12.71 2.67
C ARG A 93 12.06 11.76 3.63
N PRO A 94 11.44 11.38 4.77
CA PRO A 94 12.01 10.39 5.67
C PRO A 94 11.87 8.99 5.07
N LEU A 95 12.97 8.25 4.97
CA LEU A 95 12.98 6.85 4.58
C LEU A 95 13.48 5.99 5.74
N GLY A 96 12.93 4.78 5.87
CA GLY A 96 13.43 3.77 6.80
C GLY A 96 14.15 2.67 6.04
N ILE A 97 15.39 2.40 6.40
CA ILE A 97 16.21 1.35 5.79
C ILE A 97 16.30 0.18 6.77
N ALA A 98 15.73 -0.95 6.40
CA ALA A 98 15.80 -2.18 7.18
C ALA A 98 17.17 -2.87 7.04
N CYS A 99 17.56 -3.65 8.06
CA CYS A 99 18.70 -4.56 7.99
C CYS A 99 18.56 -5.56 6.86
N TYR A 100 19.68 -6.08 6.34
CA TYR A 100 19.63 -6.93 5.16
C TYR A 100 18.81 -8.21 5.39
N GLU A 101 18.99 -8.88 6.52
CA GLU A 101 18.21 -10.06 6.90
C GLU A 101 16.72 -9.77 6.97
N ASP A 102 16.35 -8.61 7.54
CA ASP A 102 14.96 -8.17 7.63
C ASP A 102 14.34 -7.90 6.25
N LYS A 103 15.14 -7.39 5.29
CA LYS A 103 14.70 -7.23 3.90
C LYS A 103 14.30 -8.56 3.26
N ILE A 104 15.07 -9.64 3.52
CA ILE A 104 14.77 -10.98 3.00
C ILE A 104 13.44 -11.49 3.58
N VAL A 105 13.23 -11.36 4.89
CA VAL A 105 11.98 -11.79 5.56
C VAL A 105 10.80 -10.93 5.11
N GLN A 106 10.97 -9.62 4.99
CA GLN A 106 9.94 -8.72 4.47
C GLN A 106 9.56 -9.07 3.02
N LEU A 107 10.52 -9.44 2.17
CA LEU A 107 10.25 -9.84 0.79
C LEU A 107 9.45 -11.15 0.73
N ALA A 108 9.81 -12.13 1.58
CA ALA A 108 9.04 -13.37 1.70
C ALA A 108 7.60 -13.11 2.17
N LEU A 109 7.43 -12.26 3.17
CA LEU A 109 6.13 -11.88 3.69
C LEU A 109 5.31 -11.08 2.65
N LYS A 110 5.94 -10.15 1.92
CA LYS A 110 5.34 -9.42 0.80
C LYS A 110 4.77 -10.37 -0.25
N LYS A 111 5.56 -11.37 -0.70
CA LYS A 111 5.10 -12.36 -1.69
C LYS A 111 3.85 -13.12 -1.22
N ILE A 112 3.79 -13.50 0.05
CA ILE A 112 2.61 -14.18 0.63
C ILE A 112 1.41 -13.24 0.64
N LEU A 113 1.58 -11.99 1.08
CA LEU A 113 0.50 -11.01 1.10
C LEU A 113 0.02 -10.65 -0.30
N GLU A 114 0.91 -10.47 -1.26
CA GLU A 114 0.55 -10.22 -2.66
C GLU A 114 -0.26 -11.38 -3.26
N ALA A 115 0.13 -12.64 -3.01
CA ALA A 115 -0.63 -13.79 -3.46
C ALA A 115 -2.09 -13.81 -2.93
N ILE A 116 -2.31 -13.24 -1.74
CA ILE A 116 -3.65 -13.18 -1.14
C ILE A 116 -4.44 -11.95 -1.64
N TYR A 117 -3.81 -10.78 -1.67
CA TYR A 117 -4.51 -9.51 -1.86
C TYR A 117 -4.55 -9.01 -3.28
N GLU A 118 -3.56 -9.37 -4.14
CA GLU A 118 -3.55 -8.93 -5.55
C GLU A 118 -4.84 -9.31 -6.31
N PRO A 119 -5.39 -10.54 -6.13
CA PRO A 119 -6.67 -10.90 -6.74
C PRO A 119 -7.89 -10.18 -6.15
N LYS A 120 -7.74 -9.51 -4.99
CA LYS A 120 -8.82 -8.79 -4.31
C LYS A 120 -8.84 -7.30 -4.62
N PHE A 121 -7.69 -6.73 -4.98
CA PHE A 121 -7.62 -5.32 -5.30
C PHE A 121 -8.46 -4.96 -6.51
N LEU A 122 -9.22 -3.88 -6.40
CA LEU A 122 -10.05 -3.39 -7.49
C LEU A 122 -9.19 -2.85 -8.64
N ASN A 123 -9.76 -2.83 -9.83
CA ASN A 123 -9.05 -2.39 -11.04
C ASN A 123 -8.63 -0.92 -11.00
N CYS A 124 -9.32 -0.09 -10.24
CA CYS A 124 -8.98 1.32 -10.05
C CYS A 124 -7.66 1.57 -9.29
N MET A 125 -7.05 0.53 -8.69
CA MET A 125 -5.79 0.64 -7.94
C MET A 125 -4.59 0.32 -8.83
N HIS A 126 -3.63 1.23 -8.94
CA HIS A 126 -2.46 1.09 -9.82
C HIS A 126 -1.11 1.08 -9.10
N GLY A 127 -0.95 1.83 -8.02
CA GLY A 127 0.32 1.96 -7.30
C GLY A 127 0.80 0.66 -6.66
N PHE A 128 2.10 0.40 -6.70
CA PHE A 128 2.78 -0.74 -6.07
C PHE A 128 2.26 -2.14 -6.47
N ARG A 129 1.57 -2.27 -7.58
CA ARG A 129 1.02 -3.53 -8.08
C ARG A 129 1.81 -4.04 -9.28
N ALA A 130 1.95 -5.37 -9.39
CA ALA A 130 2.57 -6.01 -10.53
C ALA A 130 1.81 -5.66 -11.83
N ASN A 131 2.56 -5.42 -12.92
CA ASN A 131 2.02 -5.09 -14.25
C ASN A 131 1.21 -3.79 -14.32
N ARG A 132 1.23 -2.94 -13.27
CA ARG A 132 0.61 -1.62 -13.25
C ARG A 132 1.65 -0.53 -13.06
N ARG A 133 1.47 0.60 -13.72
CA ARG A 133 2.43 1.71 -13.75
C ARG A 133 1.67 3.04 -13.65
N CYS A 134 2.38 4.12 -13.37
CA CYS A 134 1.80 5.46 -13.38
C CYS A 134 1.09 5.75 -14.72
N HIS A 135 1.68 5.37 -15.84
CA HIS A 135 1.07 5.55 -17.16
C HIS A 135 -0.28 4.82 -17.32
N THR A 136 -0.48 3.66 -16.66
CA THR A 136 -1.77 2.97 -16.72
C THR A 136 -2.85 3.71 -15.92
N ALA A 137 -2.48 4.34 -14.80
CA ALA A 137 -3.37 5.18 -14.02
C ALA A 137 -3.74 6.46 -14.79
N VAL A 138 -2.75 7.13 -15.37
CA VAL A 138 -2.95 8.36 -16.17
C VAL A 138 -3.81 8.07 -17.40
N LYS A 139 -3.58 6.93 -18.08
CA LYS A 139 -4.41 6.53 -19.22
C LYS A 139 -5.86 6.29 -18.80
N GLU A 140 -6.10 5.55 -17.72
CA GLU A 140 -7.46 5.33 -17.21
C GLU A 140 -8.12 6.65 -16.85
N LEU A 141 -7.43 7.53 -16.15
CA LEU A 141 -7.94 8.86 -15.79
C LEU A 141 -8.29 9.68 -17.04
N TYR A 142 -7.42 9.72 -18.04
CA TYR A 142 -7.66 10.40 -19.31
C TYR A 142 -8.92 9.87 -20.01
N ASP A 143 -9.03 8.54 -20.14
CA ASP A 143 -10.17 7.92 -20.78
C ASP A 143 -11.48 8.23 -20.04
N ARG A 144 -11.50 8.12 -18.70
CA ARG A 144 -12.67 8.43 -17.87
C ARG A 144 -13.14 9.89 -17.97
N ILE A 145 -12.22 10.83 -17.98
CA ILE A 145 -12.52 12.26 -18.06
C ILE A 145 -13.00 12.66 -19.48
N ASN A 146 -12.38 12.11 -20.52
CA ASN A 146 -12.64 12.57 -21.88
C ASN A 146 -13.79 11.81 -22.57
N ILE A 147 -14.05 10.55 -22.21
CA ILE A 147 -15.12 9.75 -22.81
C ILE A 147 -16.39 9.79 -21.96
N GLY A 148 -16.26 9.81 -20.62
CA GLY A 148 -17.37 9.82 -19.67
C GLY A 148 -18.07 11.18 -19.58
N LYS A 149 -19.23 11.19 -18.93
CA LYS A 149 -20.03 12.42 -18.66
C LYS A 149 -19.54 13.15 -17.41
N ILE A 150 -18.25 13.22 -17.19
CA ILE A 150 -17.67 13.82 -16.01
C ILE A 150 -17.66 15.36 -16.13
N THR A 151 -18.04 16.05 -15.06
CA THR A 151 -18.00 17.52 -14.97
C THR A 151 -17.20 18.01 -13.77
N ARG A 152 -16.99 17.15 -12.77
CA ARG A 152 -16.24 17.46 -11.54
C ARG A 152 -15.25 16.37 -11.23
N VAL A 153 -14.06 16.78 -10.82
CA VAL A 153 -12.98 15.91 -10.38
C VAL A 153 -12.56 16.33 -8.98
N VAL A 154 -12.57 15.41 -8.05
CA VAL A 154 -12.02 15.55 -6.70
C VAL A 154 -10.60 15.03 -6.73
N ASP A 155 -9.64 15.94 -6.56
CA ASP A 155 -8.22 15.68 -6.39
C ASP A 155 -7.90 15.82 -4.90
N ALA A 156 -7.47 14.76 -4.22
CA ALA A 156 -7.26 14.79 -2.79
C ALA A 156 -5.97 14.04 -2.40
N ASP A 157 -5.20 14.68 -1.53
CA ASP A 157 -3.93 14.18 -0.97
C ASP A 157 -4.12 13.82 0.52
N ILE A 158 -3.54 12.70 0.96
CA ILE A 158 -3.58 12.27 2.34
C ILE A 158 -2.30 12.74 3.05
N LYS A 159 -2.48 13.49 4.14
CA LYS A 159 -1.38 14.04 4.92
C LYS A 159 -0.57 12.92 5.58
N GLY A 160 0.70 12.77 5.17
CA GLY A 160 1.63 11.82 5.80
C GLY A 160 1.10 10.39 5.87
N PHE A 161 0.49 9.88 4.81
CA PHE A 161 -0.23 8.60 4.79
C PHE A 161 0.53 7.45 5.45
N PHE A 162 1.79 7.23 5.07
CA PHE A 162 2.61 6.15 5.64
C PHE A 162 2.90 6.32 7.14
N ASP A 163 2.91 7.55 7.63
CA ASP A 163 3.21 7.86 9.04
C ASP A 163 1.96 7.72 9.93
N HIS A 164 0.75 7.77 9.35
CA HIS A 164 -0.52 7.79 10.09
C HIS A 164 -1.37 6.52 9.96
N MET A 165 -0.92 5.50 9.20
CA MET A 165 -1.62 4.22 9.15
C MET A 165 -1.67 3.56 10.53
N LYS A 166 -2.84 3.43 11.13
CA LYS A 166 -3.01 2.81 12.46
C LYS A 166 -2.72 1.32 12.41
N HIS A 167 -1.82 0.84 13.27
CA HIS A 167 -1.43 -0.57 13.34
C HIS A 167 -2.62 -1.51 13.61
N GLU A 168 -3.57 -1.08 14.44
CA GLU A 168 -4.78 -1.84 14.72
C GLU A 168 -5.62 -2.11 13.47
N TRP A 169 -5.79 -1.09 12.60
CA TRP A 169 -6.53 -1.23 11.36
C TRP A 169 -5.80 -2.11 10.35
N ILE A 170 -4.47 -1.96 10.22
CA ILE A 170 -3.65 -2.85 9.37
C ILE A 170 -3.89 -4.30 9.80
N LEU A 171 -3.74 -4.61 11.09
CA LEU A 171 -3.92 -5.98 11.61
C LEU A 171 -5.36 -6.47 11.45
N LYS A 172 -6.35 -5.60 11.61
CA LYS A 172 -7.77 -5.92 11.42
C LYS A 172 -8.08 -6.24 9.97
N PHE A 173 -7.56 -5.46 9.02
CA PHE A 173 -7.73 -5.72 7.59
C PHE A 173 -7.03 -7.01 7.16
N LEU A 174 -5.82 -7.25 7.66
CA LEU A 174 -5.12 -8.52 7.41
C LEU A 174 -5.90 -9.72 7.97
N ASN A 175 -6.44 -9.60 9.19
CA ASN A 175 -7.20 -10.68 9.84
C ASN A 175 -8.52 -11.01 9.13
N TYR A 176 -8.94 -10.20 8.15
CA TYR A 176 -10.14 -10.51 7.38
C TYR A 176 -9.98 -11.81 6.56
N TYR A 177 -8.81 -11.99 5.91
CA TYR A 177 -8.47 -13.19 5.14
C TYR A 177 -7.44 -14.09 5.83
N ILE A 178 -6.52 -13.53 6.61
CA ILE A 178 -5.41 -14.26 7.23
C ILE A 178 -5.77 -14.64 8.65
N LYS A 179 -5.99 -15.94 8.91
CA LYS A 179 -6.26 -16.49 10.23
C LYS A 179 -5.02 -17.10 10.90
N ASP A 180 -3.89 -17.11 10.18
CA ASP A 180 -2.60 -17.54 10.73
C ASP A 180 -2.05 -16.48 11.69
N LYS A 181 -2.16 -16.79 12.98
CA LYS A 181 -1.72 -15.91 14.08
C LYS A 181 -0.20 -15.62 14.03
N ASN A 182 0.60 -16.51 13.43
CA ASN A 182 2.05 -16.31 13.36
C ASN A 182 2.42 -15.29 12.28
N ILE A 183 1.72 -15.27 11.15
CA ILE A 183 1.86 -14.21 10.13
C ILE A 183 1.45 -12.86 10.72
N LEU A 184 0.27 -12.78 11.35
CA LEU A 184 -0.18 -11.52 11.96
C LEU A 184 0.79 -11.03 13.04
N ARG A 185 1.33 -11.95 13.85
CA ARG A 185 2.36 -11.61 14.85
C ARG A 185 3.66 -11.12 14.20
N LEU A 186 4.08 -11.71 13.07
CA LEU A 186 5.28 -11.26 12.35
C LEU A 186 5.08 -9.85 11.79
N VAL A 187 3.94 -9.57 11.15
CA VAL A 187 3.59 -8.21 10.70
C VAL A 187 3.60 -7.24 11.89
N LYS A 188 2.95 -7.60 13.00
CA LYS A 188 2.95 -6.77 14.21
C LYS A 188 4.36 -6.48 14.73
N LYS A 189 5.28 -7.47 14.67
CA LYS A 189 6.69 -7.25 15.06
C LYS A 189 7.37 -6.20 14.18
N TYR A 190 7.15 -6.22 12.85
CA TYR A 190 7.68 -5.21 11.93
C TYR A 190 7.10 -3.82 12.20
N LEU A 191 5.80 -3.72 12.40
CA LEU A 191 5.15 -2.44 12.73
C LEU A 191 5.67 -1.84 14.05
N LYS A 192 6.04 -2.69 15.01
CA LYS A 192 6.54 -2.29 16.34
C LYS A 192 8.07 -2.26 16.47
N ALA A 193 8.81 -2.61 15.43
CA ALA A 193 10.29 -2.61 15.48
C ALA A 193 10.85 -1.22 15.77
N GLY A 194 10.18 -0.17 15.30
CA GLY A 194 10.60 1.22 15.48
C GLY A 194 11.59 1.67 14.41
N ILE A 195 12.07 2.88 14.60
CA ILE A 195 13.00 3.56 13.69
C ILE A 195 14.09 4.20 14.56
N ILE A 196 15.35 4.05 14.16
CA ILE A 196 16.45 4.83 14.73
C ILE A 196 16.54 6.13 13.95
N ASP A 197 16.27 7.25 14.61
CA ASP A 197 16.37 8.59 14.08
C ASP A 197 17.39 9.38 14.90
N ASN A 198 18.45 9.88 14.26
CA ASN A 198 19.56 10.56 14.94
C ASN A 198 20.09 9.80 16.17
N GLY A 199 20.22 8.48 16.06
CA GLY A 199 20.72 7.61 17.13
C GLY A 199 19.69 7.26 18.22
N GLN A 200 18.47 7.77 18.15
CA GLN A 200 17.41 7.51 19.12
C GLN A 200 16.36 6.56 18.57
N LEU A 201 15.94 5.58 19.38
CA LEU A 201 14.87 4.65 19.02
C LEU A 201 13.50 5.32 19.19
N VAL A 202 12.81 5.54 18.08
CA VAL A 202 11.43 6.03 18.03
C VAL A 202 10.50 4.85 17.77
N LYS A 203 9.51 4.66 18.64
CA LYS A 203 8.44 3.67 18.48
C LYS A 203 7.09 4.37 18.42
N SER A 204 6.18 3.84 17.61
CA SER A 204 4.84 4.36 17.45
C SER A 204 3.81 3.22 17.41
N ASP A 205 2.54 3.54 17.67
CA ASP A 205 1.39 2.66 17.45
C ASP A 205 0.74 2.88 16.08
N GLU A 206 1.33 3.74 15.28
CA GLU A 206 0.92 4.07 13.92
C GLU A 206 2.12 4.19 12.99
N GLY A 207 1.82 4.18 11.73
CA GLY A 207 2.80 4.33 10.65
C GLY A 207 3.54 3.05 10.30
N THR A 208 4.12 3.09 9.13
CA THR A 208 5.08 2.09 8.64
C THR A 208 6.22 2.83 7.96
N ALA A 209 7.44 2.39 8.19
CA ALA A 209 8.61 3.07 7.65
C ALA A 209 8.54 3.12 6.11
N GLN A 210 8.45 4.32 5.56
CA GLN A 210 8.54 4.52 4.11
C GLN A 210 9.92 4.04 3.64
N GLY A 211 9.97 3.06 2.74
CA GLY A 211 11.20 2.40 2.29
C GLY A 211 11.32 0.94 2.71
N ASN A 212 10.57 0.49 3.70
CA ASN A 212 10.47 -0.94 4.01
C ASN A 212 9.76 -1.70 2.88
N ILE A 213 10.23 -2.90 2.58
CA ILE A 213 9.74 -3.73 1.44
C ILE A 213 8.27 -4.12 1.60
N ILE A 214 7.79 -4.30 2.83
CA ILE A 214 6.41 -4.67 3.11
C ILE A 214 5.45 -3.47 3.10
N SER A 215 5.94 -2.24 3.31
CA SER A 215 5.09 -1.06 3.47
C SER A 215 4.17 -0.79 2.28
N PRO A 216 4.60 -0.95 1.02
CA PRO A 216 3.73 -0.74 -0.14
C PRO A 216 2.52 -1.67 -0.20
N VAL A 217 2.68 -2.96 0.11
CA VAL A 217 1.54 -3.89 0.11
C VAL A 217 0.59 -3.61 1.28
N LEU A 218 1.10 -3.22 2.45
CA LEU A 218 0.27 -2.79 3.58
C LEU A 218 -0.50 -1.52 3.26
N ALA A 219 0.13 -0.56 2.56
CA ALA A 219 -0.49 0.66 2.07
C ALA A 219 -1.66 0.35 1.13
N ASN A 220 -1.46 -0.52 0.15
CA ASN A 220 -2.52 -0.94 -0.76
C ASN A 220 -3.66 -1.66 -0.02
N ILE A 221 -3.37 -2.52 0.96
CA ILE A 221 -4.39 -3.18 1.79
C ILE A 221 -5.19 -2.14 2.59
N TYR A 222 -4.52 -1.12 3.11
CA TYR A 222 -5.18 -0.03 3.86
C TYR A 222 -6.11 0.76 2.94
N MET A 223 -5.60 1.28 1.83
CA MET A 223 -6.39 2.05 0.86
C MET A 223 -7.54 1.25 0.24
N HIS A 224 -7.34 -0.05 0.01
CA HIS A 224 -8.39 -0.95 -0.45
C HIS A 224 -9.58 -0.97 0.52
N ASN A 225 -9.33 -1.13 1.81
CA ASN A 225 -10.39 -1.22 2.81
C ASN A 225 -10.98 0.15 3.19
N VAL A 226 -10.16 1.19 3.21
CA VAL A 226 -10.60 2.53 3.62
C VAL A 226 -11.31 3.25 2.48
N LEU A 227 -10.75 3.23 1.28
CA LEU A 227 -11.21 4.04 0.15
C LEU A 227 -11.91 3.22 -0.93
N THR A 228 -11.22 2.23 -1.55
CA THR A 228 -11.72 1.68 -2.81
C THR A 228 -12.97 0.81 -2.64
N LEU A 229 -13.06 -0.01 -1.59
CA LEU A 229 -14.27 -0.78 -1.29
C LEU A 229 -15.44 0.14 -0.90
N TRP A 230 -15.17 1.18 -0.11
CA TRP A 230 -16.19 2.15 0.26
C TRP A 230 -16.72 2.90 -0.96
N PHE A 231 -15.81 3.37 -1.83
CA PHE A 231 -16.22 4.02 -3.08
C PHE A 231 -17.08 3.09 -3.93
N GLN A 232 -16.60 1.86 -4.20
CA GLN A 232 -17.27 0.92 -5.09
C GLN A 232 -18.65 0.47 -4.59
N TYR A 233 -18.78 0.22 -3.28
CA TYR A 233 -19.98 -0.41 -2.74
C TYR A 233 -20.96 0.56 -2.07
N ILE A 234 -20.52 1.77 -1.76
CA ILE A 234 -21.37 2.79 -1.15
C ILE A 234 -21.51 3.98 -2.10
N ILE A 235 -20.43 4.74 -2.35
CA ILE A 235 -20.48 5.99 -3.11
C ILE A 235 -21.03 5.78 -4.52
N ALA A 236 -20.45 4.85 -5.28
CA ALA A 236 -20.87 4.61 -6.66
C ALA A 236 -22.31 4.12 -6.78
N LYS A 237 -22.85 3.45 -5.74
CA LYS A 237 -24.26 3.04 -5.72
C LYS A 237 -25.23 4.17 -5.38
N GLU A 238 -24.77 5.15 -4.64
CA GLU A 238 -25.57 6.33 -4.27
C GLU A 238 -25.54 7.42 -5.34
N CYS A 239 -24.58 7.38 -6.26
CA CYS A 239 -24.51 8.31 -7.38
C CYS A 239 -25.62 8.01 -8.41
N LYS A 240 -26.25 9.09 -8.89
CA LYS A 240 -27.22 9.05 -9.99
C LYS A 240 -26.55 9.19 -11.35
N GLY A 241 -25.40 9.86 -11.37
CA GLY A 241 -24.57 10.06 -12.55
C GLY A 241 -23.42 9.09 -12.65
N GLU A 242 -22.65 9.23 -13.72
CA GLU A 242 -21.39 8.51 -13.87
C GLU A 242 -20.39 8.99 -12.80
N CYS A 243 -19.71 8.03 -12.19
CA CYS A 243 -18.60 8.32 -11.28
C CYS A 243 -17.48 7.28 -11.46
N PHE A 244 -16.27 7.67 -11.10
CA PHE A 244 -15.11 6.79 -11.12
C PHE A 244 -14.13 7.14 -10.00
N LEU A 245 -13.23 6.20 -9.71
CA LEU A 245 -12.09 6.38 -8.81
C LEU A 245 -10.84 5.80 -9.49
N VAL A 246 -9.72 6.53 -9.44
CA VAL A 246 -8.38 6.05 -9.84
C VAL A 246 -7.45 6.30 -8.67
N VAL A 247 -6.72 5.26 -8.24
CA VAL A 247 -5.83 5.29 -7.08
C VAL A 247 -4.42 4.89 -7.49
N TYR A 248 -3.43 5.69 -7.13
CA TYR A 248 -2.02 5.38 -7.29
C TYR A 248 -1.30 5.54 -5.94
N ALA A 249 -1.15 4.44 -5.21
CA ALA A 249 -0.66 4.44 -3.83
C ALA A 249 -1.58 5.23 -2.89
N ASP A 250 -1.11 6.34 -2.36
CA ASP A 250 -1.84 7.30 -1.51
C ASP A 250 -2.48 8.44 -2.31
N ASP A 251 -2.04 8.67 -3.55
CA ASP A 251 -2.68 9.64 -4.46
C ASP A 251 -3.94 9.04 -5.08
N PHE A 252 -5.01 9.79 -5.15
CA PHE A 252 -6.24 9.35 -5.82
C PHE A 252 -7.04 10.49 -6.40
N ILE A 253 -7.79 10.16 -7.44
CA ILE A 253 -8.70 11.07 -8.13
C ILE A 253 -10.06 10.40 -8.26
N ALA A 254 -11.13 11.11 -7.87
CA ALA A 254 -12.51 10.68 -8.09
C ALA A 254 -13.22 11.65 -9.03
N GLY A 255 -13.95 11.14 -10.03
CA GLY A 255 -14.72 11.93 -10.97
C GLY A 255 -16.21 11.72 -10.84
N PHE A 256 -17.00 12.77 -11.07
CA PHE A 256 -18.45 12.78 -10.93
C PHE A 256 -19.11 13.53 -12.07
N GLN A 257 -20.28 13.05 -12.50
CA GLN A 257 -21.10 13.73 -13.49
C GLN A 257 -21.79 14.95 -12.92
N TYR A 258 -22.31 14.88 -11.70
CA TYR A 258 -23.05 15.98 -11.08
C TYR A 258 -22.20 16.68 -10.01
N PRO A 259 -22.20 18.04 -9.98
CA PRO A 259 -21.41 18.83 -9.00
C PRO A 259 -21.72 18.46 -7.55
N TRP A 260 -22.98 18.34 -7.20
CA TRP A 260 -23.43 18.03 -5.83
C TRP A 260 -22.96 16.65 -5.34
N GLU A 261 -22.73 15.68 -6.26
CA GLU A 261 -22.18 14.36 -5.91
C GLU A 261 -20.71 14.47 -5.53
N ALA A 262 -19.94 15.31 -6.23
CA ALA A 262 -18.54 15.57 -5.89
C ALA A 262 -18.41 16.27 -4.54
N GLU A 263 -19.23 17.26 -4.25
CA GLU A 263 -19.27 17.98 -2.98
C GLU A 263 -19.63 17.03 -1.83
N ARG A 264 -20.72 16.26 -1.98
CA ARG A 264 -21.13 15.25 -1.00
C ARG A 264 -20.04 14.22 -0.75
N PHE A 265 -19.41 13.70 -1.81
CA PHE A 265 -18.30 12.76 -1.68
C PHE A 265 -17.14 13.37 -0.90
N TYR A 266 -16.76 14.61 -1.18
CA TYR A 266 -15.64 15.28 -0.51
C TYR A 266 -15.89 15.45 1.00
N GLU A 267 -17.09 15.80 1.41
CA GLU A 267 -17.49 15.89 2.82
C GLU A 267 -17.46 14.52 3.51
N GLN A 268 -18.04 13.51 2.86
CA GLN A 268 -18.04 12.13 3.37
C GLN A 268 -16.64 11.56 3.43
N LEU A 269 -15.76 11.93 2.49
CA LEU A 269 -14.36 11.49 2.44
C LEU A 269 -13.59 11.94 3.67
N ARG A 270 -13.76 13.20 4.11
CA ARG A 270 -13.14 13.71 5.35
C ARG A 270 -13.51 12.84 6.56
N SER A 271 -14.79 12.62 6.76
CA SER A 271 -15.30 11.78 7.85
C SER A 271 -14.81 10.34 7.73
N ARG A 272 -14.77 9.82 6.50
CA ARG A 272 -14.25 8.47 6.22
C ARG A 272 -12.79 8.32 6.58
N MET A 273 -11.93 9.24 6.15
CA MET A 273 -10.50 9.23 6.45
C MET A 273 -10.24 9.36 7.95
N ALA A 274 -10.89 10.29 8.63
CA ALA A 274 -10.77 10.49 10.08
C ALA A 274 -11.10 9.22 10.88
N LYS A 275 -12.13 8.46 10.47
CA LYS A 275 -12.49 7.18 11.11
C LYS A 275 -11.33 6.17 11.14
N PHE A 276 -10.44 6.24 10.18
CA PHE A 276 -9.28 5.34 10.07
C PHE A 276 -7.95 6.02 10.47
N GLY A 277 -8.01 7.19 11.10
CA GLY A 277 -6.83 7.89 11.58
C GLY A 277 -6.05 8.62 10.49
N LEU A 278 -6.70 8.89 9.35
CA LEU A 278 -6.11 9.63 8.23
C LEU A 278 -6.73 11.02 8.15
N GLU A 279 -5.97 11.99 7.63
CA GLU A 279 -6.37 13.37 7.42
C GLU A 279 -6.08 13.77 5.98
N LEU A 280 -6.97 14.56 5.36
CA LEU A 280 -6.71 15.13 4.04
C LEU A 280 -5.80 16.38 4.18
N GLU A 281 -4.88 16.55 3.23
CA GLU A 281 -4.08 17.77 3.10
C GLU A 281 -4.94 18.86 2.43
N GLU A 282 -5.53 19.74 3.24
CA GLU A 282 -6.52 20.73 2.76
C GLU A 282 -5.97 21.64 1.66
N ASN A 283 -4.70 22.07 1.78
CA ASN A 283 -4.07 22.94 0.79
C ASN A 283 -3.84 22.29 -0.57
N LYS A 284 -3.96 20.96 -0.65
CA LYS A 284 -3.76 20.20 -1.88
C LYS A 284 -5.02 19.48 -2.36
N SER A 285 -6.07 19.47 -1.52
CA SER A 285 -7.32 18.79 -1.85
C SER A 285 -8.34 19.79 -2.39
N ARG A 286 -8.90 19.51 -3.56
CA ARG A 286 -9.78 20.43 -4.27
C ARG A 286 -10.78 19.72 -5.16
N ILE A 287 -11.89 20.40 -5.46
CA ILE A 287 -12.84 20.00 -6.50
C ILE A 287 -12.60 20.89 -7.71
N VAL A 288 -12.35 20.29 -8.88
CA VAL A 288 -12.01 20.99 -10.12
C VAL A 288 -13.05 20.69 -11.19
N GLU A 289 -13.45 21.71 -11.96
CA GLU A 289 -14.21 21.51 -13.18
C GLU A 289 -13.34 20.82 -14.24
N SER A 290 -13.88 19.78 -14.88
CA SER A 290 -13.11 19.01 -15.86
C SER A 290 -14.01 18.22 -16.81
N GLY A 291 -13.45 17.86 -17.95
CA GLY A 291 -14.03 16.93 -18.90
C GLY A 291 -14.63 17.57 -20.15
N ARG A 292 -14.50 16.85 -21.28
CA ARG A 292 -15.09 17.28 -22.57
C ARG A 292 -16.60 17.42 -22.51
N TYR A 293 -17.26 16.61 -21.70
CA TYR A 293 -18.71 16.71 -21.51
C TYR A 293 -19.10 18.05 -20.91
N LEU A 294 -18.37 18.55 -19.91
CA LEU A 294 -18.60 19.89 -19.36
C LEU A 294 -18.41 20.98 -20.42
N ALA A 295 -17.34 20.91 -21.19
CA ALA A 295 -17.08 21.86 -22.29
C ALA A 295 -18.25 21.86 -23.29
N SER A 296 -18.77 20.69 -23.66
CA SER A 296 -19.92 20.57 -24.55
C SER A 296 -21.22 21.16 -23.95
N LEU A 297 -21.41 21.05 -22.64
CA LEU A 297 -22.57 21.66 -21.96
C LEU A 297 -22.46 23.20 -21.91
N LYS A 298 -21.26 23.70 -21.61
CA LYS A 298 -20.99 25.16 -21.61
C LYS A 298 -21.20 25.75 -23.01
N ALA A 299 -20.68 25.12 -24.04
CA ALA A 299 -20.87 25.54 -25.44
C ALA A 299 -22.36 25.61 -25.83
N LYS A 300 -23.19 24.60 -25.42
CA LYS A 300 -24.63 24.61 -25.66
C LYS A 300 -25.38 25.72 -24.93
N ARG A 301 -24.81 26.26 -23.84
CA ARG A 301 -25.38 27.36 -23.03
C ARG A 301 -24.85 28.73 -23.45
N GLY A 302 -23.89 28.78 -24.42
CA GLY A 302 -23.21 30.01 -24.80
C GLY A 302 -22.22 30.56 -23.77
N GLU A 303 -21.77 29.72 -22.83
CA GLU A 303 -20.77 30.05 -21.82
C GLU A 303 -19.35 29.81 -22.38
N SER A 304 -18.40 30.70 -22.06
CA SER A 304 -16.99 30.48 -22.44
C SER A 304 -16.41 29.30 -21.66
N THR A 305 -15.60 28.49 -22.36
CA THR A 305 -14.89 27.32 -21.78
C THR A 305 -13.65 27.73 -20.98
#